data_73df2ebb2814f49a3ee6dd3a84a28bb0
#
_entry.id   73df2ebb2814f49a3ee6dd3a84a28bb0
#
_cell.length_a   1.000
_cell.length_b   1.000
_cell.length_c   1.000
_cell.angle_alpha   90.00
_cell.angle_beta   90.00
_cell.angle_gamma   90.00
#
_symmetry.space_group_name_H-M   'P 1'
#
loop_
_entity.id
_entity.type
_entity.pdbx_description
1 polymer ?
#
loop_
_entity_poly.entity_id
_entity_poly.type
_entity_poly.pdbx_seq_one_letter_code
_entity_poly.pdbx_strand_id
1 'polypeptide(L)'
;TDVCFGPKNQGLSEEEAKEKAKKALSLVGLDESYYSQSPFELSGGQKQRAAIARALITEPKIILADEPTGALDSKAAKELLRLFTHLNQDGQTILMVTHSVKAASTAGRVLFIKDGKVFHQIYKGSLSETQMYQKISDAMTAITAGGEDDE
;
A
#
# COMPACT_ATOMS: atom_id res chain seq x y z
N THR A 1 1.66 -2.16 -22.85
CA THR A 1 1.68 -1.46 -21.54
C THR A 1 1.83 -2.46 -20.41
N ASP A 2 2.67 -2.16 -19.42
CA ASP A 2 3.06 -3.04 -18.31
C ASP A 2 1.87 -3.64 -17.53
N VAL A 3 0.77 -2.90 -17.40
CA VAL A 3 -0.42 -3.35 -16.67
C VAL A 3 -1.13 -4.52 -17.38
N CYS A 4 -1.03 -4.63 -18.70
CA CYS A 4 -1.62 -5.74 -19.47
C CYS A 4 -0.79 -7.03 -19.42
N PHE A 5 0.44 -6.99 -18.92
CA PHE A 5 1.37 -8.12 -18.97
C PHE A 5 0.87 -9.32 -18.14
N GLY A 6 0.36 -9.08 -16.94
CA GLY A 6 -0.18 -10.13 -16.08
C GLY A 6 -1.32 -10.93 -16.73
N PRO A 7 -2.41 -10.27 -17.18
CA PRO A 7 -3.51 -10.92 -17.87
C PRO A 7 -3.13 -11.69 -19.15
N LYS A 8 -2.23 -11.15 -19.96
CA LYS A 8 -1.72 -11.83 -21.15
C LYS A 8 -1.02 -13.14 -20.79
N ASN A 9 -0.26 -13.18 -19.69
CA ASN A 9 0.38 -14.40 -19.21
C ASN A 9 -0.62 -15.43 -18.65
N GLN A 10 -1.83 -14.99 -18.31
CA GLN A 10 -2.93 -15.87 -17.88
C GLN A 10 -3.75 -16.42 -19.06
N GLY A 11 -3.34 -16.16 -20.29
CA GLY A 11 -3.99 -16.69 -21.49
C GLY A 11 -5.23 -15.90 -21.95
N LEU A 12 -5.45 -14.70 -21.43
CA LEU A 12 -6.53 -13.81 -21.88
C LEU A 12 -6.21 -13.21 -23.26
N SER A 13 -7.26 -12.96 -24.05
CA SER A 13 -7.13 -12.21 -25.29
C SER A 13 -6.62 -10.78 -25.05
N GLU A 14 -6.11 -10.16 -26.09
CA GLU A 14 -5.59 -8.78 -25.97
C GLU A 14 -6.68 -7.77 -25.59
N GLU A 15 -7.90 -7.97 -26.06
CA GLU A 15 -9.04 -7.12 -25.71
C GLU A 15 -9.48 -7.30 -24.26
N GLU A 16 -9.60 -8.53 -23.79
CA GLU A 16 -9.92 -8.83 -22.38
C GLU A 16 -8.84 -8.30 -21.43
N ALA A 17 -7.56 -8.45 -21.79
CA ALA A 17 -6.45 -7.90 -21.01
C ALA A 17 -6.50 -6.36 -20.93
N LYS A 18 -6.83 -5.67 -22.04
CA LYS A 18 -6.99 -4.22 -22.07
C LYS A 18 -8.17 -3.76 -21.20
N GLU A 19 -9.31 -4.43 -21.27
CA GLU A 19 -10.47 -4.08 -20.45
C GLU A 19 -10.20 -4.27 -18.94
N LYS A 20 -9.56 -5.37 -18.55
CA LYS A 20 -9.13 -5.58 -17.16
C LYS A 20 -8.14 -4.50 -16.72
N ALA A 21 -7.18 -4.13 -17.58
CA ALA A 21 -6.22 -3.08 -17.28
C ALA A 21 -6.88 -1.72 -17.08
N LYS A 22 -7.83 -1.35 -17.92
CA LYS A 22 -8.60 -0.11 -17.77
C LYS A 22 -9.35 -0.06 -16.45
N LYS A 23 -10.04 -1.15 -16.08
CA LYS A 23 -10.73 -1.25 -14.79
C LYS A 23 -9.77 -1.09 -13.62
N ALA A 24 -8.62 -1.79 -13.64
CA ALA A 24 -7.63 -1.69 -12.58
C ALA A 24 -7.02 -0.28 -12.46
N LEU A 25 -6.74 0.40 -13.58
CA LEU A 25 -6.25 1.78 -13.59
C LEU A 25 -7.31 2.76 -13.07
N SER A 26 -8.56 2.58 -13.45
CA SER A 26 -9.67 3.40 -12.92
C SER A 26 -9.82 3.25 -11.40
N LEU A 27 -9.71 2.03 -10.85
CA LEU A 27 -9.76 1.77 -9.41
C LEU A 27 -8.69 2.54 -8.63
N VAL A 28 -7.54 2.76 -9.22
CA VAL A 28 -6.44 3.52 -8.59
C VAL A 28 -6.45 5.01 -8.95
N GLY A 29 -7.51 5.50 -9.62
CA GLY A 29 -7.67 6.91 -9.99
C GLY A 29 -6.74 7.38 -11.12
N LEU A 30 -6.35 6.46 -12.02
CA LEU A 30 -5.67 6.78 -13.26
C LEU A 30 -6.67 6.65 -14.41
N ASP A 31 -7.09 7.78 -14.96
CA ASP A 31 -8.05 7.87 -16.06
C ASP A 31 -7.43 7.56 -17.44
N GLU A 32 -8.23 7.63 -18.47
CA GLU A 32 -7.82 7.27 -19.84
C GLU A 32 -6.65 8.12 -20.38
N SER A 33 -6.45 9.34 -19.86
CA SER A 33 -5.35 10.23 -20.29
C SER A 33 -3.97 9.63 -19.96
N TYR A 34 -3.89 8.71 -19.01
CA TYR A 34 -2.65 8.05 -18.60
C TYR A 34 -2.36 6.74 -19.36
N TYR A 35 -3.34 6.17 -20.08
CA TYR A 35 -3.18 4.83 -20.69
C TYR A 35 -2.13 4.75 -21.78
N SER A 36 -1.88 5.86 -22.49
CA SER A 36 -0.90 5.98 -23.56
C SER A 36 0.43 6.60 -23.11
N GLN A 37 0.50 7.14 -21.89
CA GLN A 37 1.70 7.78 -21.39
C GLN A 37 2.82 6.78 -21.11
N SER A 38 4.05 7.24 -21.34
CA SER A 38 5.25 6.49 -20.94
C SER A 38 5.34 6.46 -19.41
N PRO A 39 5.80 5.33 -18.82
CA PRO A 39 6.09 5.28 -17.38
C PRO A 39 7.06 6.36 -16.91
N PHE A 40 7.91 6.88 -17.79
CA PHE A 40 8.87 7.96 -17.47
C PHE A 40 8.19 9.32 -17.28
N GLU A 41 7.03 9.53 -17.89
CA GLU A 41 6.27 10.78 -17.80
C GLU A 41 5.38 10.86 -16.56
N LEU A 42 5.21 9.73 -15.85
CA LEU A 42 4.39 9.64 -14.64
C LEU A 42 5.12 10.21 -13.42
N SER A 43 4.40 10.94 -12.57
CA SER A 43 4.88 11.33 -11.24
C SER A 43 5.11 10.10 -10.35
N GLY A 44 5.86 10.26 -9.25
CA GLY A 44 6.10 9.18 -8.29
C GLY A 44 4.80 8.54 -7.76
N GLY A 45 3.79 9.36 -7.41
CA GLY A 45 2.50 8.88 -6.95
C GLY A 45 1.71 8.14 -8.05
N GLN A 46 1.79 8.59 -9.30
CA GLN A 46 1.16 7.92 -10.44
C GLN A 46 1.85 6.57 -10.73
N LYS A 47 3.17 6.50 -10.65
CA LYS A 47 3.94 5.24 -10.77
C LYS A 47 3.51 4.22 -9.71
N GLN A 48 3.36 4.65 -8.45
CA GLN A 48 2.89 3.78 -7.38
C GLN A 48 1.47 3.28 -7.63
N ARG A 49 0.55 4.16 -8.05
CA ARG A 49 -0.81 3.76 -8.41
C ARG A 49 -0.84 2.77 -9.58
N ALA A 50 -0.03 2.99 -10.61
CA ALA A 50 0.10 2.05 -11.72
C ALA A 50 0.64 0.68 -11.28
N ALA A 51 1.58 0.65 -10.33
CA ALA A 51 2.09 -0.59 -9.74
C ALA A 51 0.99 -1.34 -8.95
N ILE A 52 0.14 -0.61 -8.20
CA ILE A 52 -1.01 -1.19 -7.51
C ILE A 52 -2.03 -1.73 -8.51
N ALA A 53 -2.35 -0.99 -9.59
CA ALA A 53 -3.24 -1.47 -10.64
C ALA A 53 -2.71 -2.78 -11.26
N ARG A 54 -1.40 -2.87 -11.50
CA ARG A 54 -0.75 -4.08 -12.00
C ARG A 54 -0.88 -5.26 -11.01
N ALA A 55 -0.81 -5.01 -9.73
CA ALA A 55 -1.05 -6.05 -8.72
C ALA A 55 -2.52 -6.49 -8.68
N LEU A 56 -3.46 -5.53 -8.71
CA LEU A 56 -4.90 -5.78 -8.62
C LEU A 56 -5.47 -6.55 -9.82
N ILE A 57 -4.90 -6.37 -11.01
CA ILE A 57 -5.44 -6.96 -12.25
C ILE A 57 -5.45 -8.49 -12.22
N THR A 58 -4.60 -9.10 -11.39
CA THR A 58 -4.54 -10.56 -11.18
C THR A 58 -5.53 -11.06 -10.12
N GLU A 59 -6.32 -10.16 -9.53
CA GLU A 59 -7.30 -10.45 -8.47
C GLU A 59 -6.65 -11.21 -7.29
N PRO A 60 -5.56 -10.68 -6.70
CA PRO A 60 -4.81 -11.37 -5.66
C PRO A 60 -5.59 -11.44 -4.35
N LYS A 61 -5.41 -12.50 -3.57
CA LYS A 61 -5.98 -12.58 -2.22
C LYS A 61 -5.32 -11.62 -1.24
N ILE A 62 -4.06 -11.26 -1.47
CA ILE A 62 -3.27 -10.35 -0.63
C ILE A 62 -2.36 -9.48 -1.49
N ILE A 63 -2.26 -8.21 -1.14
CA ILE A 63 -1.29 -7.25 -1.69
C ILE A 63 -0.17 -7.07 -0.67
N LEU A 64 1.07 -7.20 -1.14
CA LEU A 64 2.26 -6.89 -0.35
C LEU A 64 2.78 -5.52 -0.76
N ALA A 65 2.94 -4.62 0.20
CA ALA A 65 3.44 -3.27 -0.01
C ALA A 65 4.64 -3.02 0.89
N ASP A 66 5.81 -2.85 0.29
CA ASP A 66 7.06 -2.56 0.99
C ASP A 66 7.39 -1.07 0.84
N GLU A 67 7.45 -0.34 1.95
CA GLU A 67 7.66 1.12 2.03
C GLU A 67 6.92 1.92 0.95
N PRO A 68 5.59 1.73 0.79
CA PRO A 68 4.87 2.26 -0.37
C PRO A 68 4.84 3.78 -0.44
N THR A 69 5.12 4.48 0.67
CA THR A 69 5.12 5.94 0.76
C THR A 69 6.52 6.55 0.83
N GLY A 70 7.58 5.73 0.90
CA GLY A 70 8.93 6.20 1.21
C GLY A 70 9.53 7.20 0.21
N ALA A 71 9.17 7.08 -1.06
CA ALA A 71 9.67 7.95 -2.14
C ALA A 71 8.65 9.04 -2.56
N LEU A 72 7.56 9.25 -1.79
CA LEU A 72 6.48 10.16 -2.13
C LEU A 72 6.51 11.44 -1.28
N ASP A 73 6.10 12.56 -1.88
CA ASP A 73 5.76 13.75 -1.12
C ASP A 73 4.53 13.51 -0.22
N SER A 74 4.31 14.39 0.75
CA SER A 74 3.24 14.24 1.75
C SER A 74 1.84 14.17 1.15
N LYS A 75 1.59 14.83 0.02
CA LYS A 75 0.28 14.81 -0.66
C LYS A 75 0.07 13.47 -1.35
N ALA A 76 1.02 13.03 -2.15
CA ALA A 76 0.97 11.75 -2.85
C ALA A 76 0.91 10.57 -1.87
N ALA A 77 1.67 10.62 -0.78
CA ALA A 77 1.61 9.61 0.29
C ALA A 77 0.21 9.52 0.91
N LYS A 78 -0.42 10.65 1.23
CA LYS A 78 -1.77 10.69 1.78
C LYS A 78 -2.81 10.12 0.81
N GLU A 79 -2.70 10.44 -0.47
CA GLU A 79 -3.59 9.91 -1.51
C GLU A 79 -3.43 8.40 -1.67
N LEU A 80 -2.20 7.89 -1.61
CA LEU A 80 -1.91 6.46 -1.68
C LEU A 80 -2.48 5.69 -0.48
N LEU A 81 -2.32 6.21 0.74
CA LEU A 81 -2.86 5.59 1.95
C LEU A 81 -4.40 5.57 1.95
N ARG A 82 -5.03 6.62 1.42
CA ARG A 82 -6.48 6.63 1.22
C ARG A 82 -6.92 5.55 0.22
N LEU A 83 -6.18 5.36 -0.87
CA LEU A 83 -6.44 4.28 -1.81
C LEU A 83 -6.36 2.91 -1.13
N PHE A 84 -5.31 2.65 -0.33
CA PHE A 84 -5.20 1.40 0.42
C PHE A 84 -6.36 1.19 1.40
N THR A 85 -6.77 2.23 2.10
CA THR A 85 -7.93 2.16 2.99
C THR A 85 -9.20 1.79 2.22
N HIS A 86 -9.41 2.38 1.04
CA HIS A 86 -10.57 2.11 0.20
C HIS A 86 -10.56 0.66 -0.32
N LEU A 87 -9.45 0.22 -0.88
CA LEU A 87 -9.29 -1.17 -1.32
C LEU A 87 -9.52 -2.18 -0.20
N ASN A 88 -9.07 -1.88 1.03
CA ASN A 88 -9.30 -2.74 2.18
C ASN A 88 -10.78 -2.76 2.60
N GLN A 89 -11.49 -1.64 2.55
CA GLN A 89 -12.93 -1.58 2.78
C GLN A 89 -13.71 -2.40 1.76
N ASP A 90 -13.23 -2.47 0.52
CA ASP A 90 -13.78 -3.31 -0.55
C ASP A 90 -13.38 -4.81 -0.42
N GLY A 91 -12.72 -5.19 0.67
CA GLY A 91 -12.40 -6.58 1.00
C GLY A 91 -10.99 -7.03 0.61
N GLN A 92 -10.15 -6.15 0.03
CA GLN A 92 -8.78 -6.50 -0.30
C GLN A 92 -7.90 -6.57 0.95
N THR A 93 -7.25 -7.70 1.16
CA THR A 93 -6.23 -7.82 2.22
C THR A 93 -4.93 -7.16 1.77
N ILE A 94 -4.37 -6.30 2.61
CA ILE A 94 -3.11 -5.59 2.35
C ILE A 94 -2.16 -5.82 3.52
N LEU A 95 -0.97 -6.31 3.23
CA LEU A 95 0.14 -6.38 4.17
C LEU A 95 1.17 -5.33 3.78
N MET A 96 1.37 -4.35 4.66
CA MET A 96 2.31 -3.25 4.44
C MET A 96 3.48 -3.35 5.41
N VAL A 97 4.70 -3.26 4.90
CA VAL A 97 5.91 -3.05 5.68
C VAL A 97 6.29 -1.58 5.58
N THR A 98 6.51 -0.91 6.71
CA THR A 98 6.84 0.51 6.72
C THR A 98 7.50 0.96 8.03
N HIS A 99 8.38 1.94 7.95
CA HIS A 99 8.90 2.69 9.10
C HIS A 99 8.09 3.95 9.40
N SER A 100 7.10 4.28 8.56
CA SER A 100 6.25 5.47 8.75
C SER A 100 5.12 5.19 9.74
N VAL A 101 5.18 5.80 10.92
CA VAL A 101 4.09 5.77 11.91
C VAL A 101 2.77 6.23 11.31
N LYS A 102 2.83 7.26 10.44
CA LYS A 102 1.66 7.78 9.74
C LYS A 102 1.05 6.75 8.79
N ALA A 103 1.88 6.01 8.05
CA ALA A 103 1.38 4.95 7.18
C ALA A 103 0.79 3.81 8.03
N ALA A 104 1.49 3.37 9.06
CA ALA A 104 1.04 2.32 9.98
C ALA A 104 -0.28 2.67 10.68
N SER A 105 -0.54 3.95 11.02
CA SER A 105 -1.76 4.38 11.72
C SER A 105 -3.05 4.22 10.88
N THR A 106 -2.93 4.04 9.58
CA THR A 106 -4.08 3.77 8.70
C THR A 106 -4.54 2.31 8.74
N ALA A 107 -3.67 1.39 9.18
CA ALA A 107 -3.93 -0.04 9.20
C ALA A 107 -4.89 -0.45 10.32
N GLY A 108 -5.64 -1.54 10.11
CA GLY A 108 -6.51 -2.14 11.13
C GLY A 108 -5.75 -2.87 12.23
N ARG A 109 -4.52 -3.34 11.93
CA ARG A 109 -3.62 -4.02 12.87
C ARG A 109 -2.18 -3.67 12.54
N VAL A 110 -1.38 -3.42 13.56
CA VAL A 110 0.06 -3.16 13.44
C VAL A 110 0.82 -4.20 14.24
N LEU A 111 1.84 -4.77 13.62
CA LEU A 111 2.77 -5.71 14.23
C LEU A 111 4.13 -5.04 14.32
N PHE A 112 4.77 -5.08 15.48
CA PHE A 112 6.13 -4.63 15.69
C PHE A 112 7.04 -5.85 15.66
N ILE A 113 8.01 -5.83 14.74
CA ILE A 113 8.95 -6.92 14.54
C ILE A 113 10.34 -6.45 14.95
N LYS A 114 10.99 -7.21 15.84
CA LYS A 114 12.37 -7.02 16.25
C LYS A 114 13.05 -8.40 16.20
N ASP A 115 14.23 -8.48 15.59
CA ASP A 115 15.05 -9.70 15.47
C ASP A 115 14.26 -10.90 14.91
N GLY A 116 13.42 -10.64 13.89
CA GLY A 116 12.61 -11.66 13.22
C GLY A 116 11.41 -12.18 14.03
N LYS A 117 11.10 -11.58 15.18
CA LYS A 117 9.98 -11.98 16.06
C LYS A 117 8.97 -10.85 16.20
N VAL A 118 7.69 -11.22 16.31
CA VAL A 118 6.64 -10.26 16.68
C VAL A 118 6.79 -9.93 18.16
N PHE A 119 7.20 -8.71 18.44
CA PHE A 119 7.45 -8.20 19.78
C PHE A 119 6.19 -7.62 20.42
N HIS A 120 5.40 -6.87 19.64
CA HIS A 120 4.19 -6.20 20.11
C HIS A 120 3.19 -6.07 18.99
N GLN A 121 1.92 -5.86 19.32
CA GLN A 121 0.87 -5.63 18.34
C GLN A 121 -0.19 -4.67 18.87
N ILE A 122 -0.76 -3.89 17.94
CA ILE A 122 -1.83 -2.94 18.22
C ILE A 122 -2.97 -3.19 17.23
N TYR A 123 -4.19 -3.29 17.75
CA TYR A 123 -5.42 -3.33 16.96
C TYR A 123 -6.07 -1.94 16.96
N LYS A 124 -6.51 -1.49 15.80
CA LYS A 124 -7.20 -0.20 15.66
C LYS A 124 -8.56 -0.21 16.32
N GLY A 125 -9.38 -1.25 16.09
CA GLY A 125 -10.74 -1.30 16.62
C GLY A 125 -11.51 -0.01 16.32
N SER A 126 -12.03 0.64 17.37
CA SER A 126 -12.75 1.93 17.30
C SER A 126 -11.84 3.16 17.37
N LEU A 127 -10.52 3.00 17.40
CA LEU A 127 -9.58 4.12 17.47
C LEU A 127 -9.59 4.94 16.20
N SER A 128 -9.48 6.28 16.33
CA SER A 128 -9.18 7.17 15.20
C SER A 128 -7.75 6.99 14.71
N GLU A 129 -7.44 7.50 13.51
CA GLU A 129 -6.05 7.50 13.01
C GLU A 129 -5.08 8.25 13.95
N THR A 130 -5.54 9.36 14.55
CA THR A 130 -4.72 10.13 15.51
C THR A 130 -4.42 9.33 16.77
N GLN A 131 -5.41 8.64 17.32
CA GLN A 131 -5.21 7.77 18.49
C GLN A 131 -4.31 6.58 18.16
N MET A 132 -4.47 6.00 16.98
CA MET A 132 -3.62 4.93 16.49
C MET A 132 -2.17 5.40 16.30
N TYR A 133 -1.98 6.58 15.68
CA TYR A 133 -0.67 7.22 15.53
C TYR A 133 0.02 7.39 16.88
N GLN A 134 -0.68 7.93 17.89
CA GLN A 134 -0.11 8.14 19.23
C GLN A 134 0.31 6.82 19.87
N LYS A 135 -0.54 5.80 19.86
CA LYS A 135 -0.21 4.48 20.40
C LYS A 135 1.00 3.83 19.73
N ILE A 136 1.13 3.97 18.41
CA ILE A 136 2.27 3.45 17.66
C ILE A 136 3.55 4.21 18.04
N SER A 137 3.47 5.54 18.13
CA SER A 137 4.61 6.38 18.53
C SER A 137 5.09 6.05 19.93
N ASP A 138 4.18 5.89 20.88
CA ASP A 138 4.50 5.53 22.27
C ASP A 138 5.17 4.15 22.34
N ALA A 139 4.63 3.16 21.61
CA ALA A 139 5.21 1.82 21.53
C ALA A 139 6.62 1.83 20.92
N MET A 140 6.83 2.61 19.84
CA MET A 140 8.16 2.73 19.24
C MET A 140 9.18 3.37 20.19
N THR A 141 8.78 4.38 20.93
CA THR A 141 9.63 5.03 21.93
C THR A 141 10.00 4.04 23.05
N ALA A 142 9.08 3.26 23.53
CA ALA A 142 9.33 2.24 24.56
C ALA A 142 10.28 1.13 24.05
N ILE A 143 10.15 0.73 22.79
CA ILE A 143 11.01 -0.31 22.17
C ILE A 143 12.45 0.21 22.02
N THR A 144 12.65 1.48 21.64
CA THR A 144 13.98 2.09 21.53
C THR A 144 14.62 2.32 22.89
N ALA A 145 13.86 2.76 23.90
CA ALA A 145 14.39 2.99 25.25
C ALA A 145 14.74 1.68 26.00
N GLY A 146 14.01 0.59 25.76
CA GLY A 146 14.30 -0.72 26.39
C GLY A 146 15.40 -1.53 25.69
N GLY A 147 16.01 -1.02 24.63
CA GLY A 147 17.10 -1.67 23.92
C GLY A 147 18.51 -1.23 24.35
N GLU A 148 18.63 -0.27 25.28
CA GLU A 148 19.91 0.23 25.78
C GLU A 148 20.39 -0.47 27.06
N ASP A 149 19.58 -1.37 27.63
CA ASP A 149 19.91 -2.05 28.91
C ASP A 149 20.51 -3.48 28.73
N ASP A 150 20.80 -3.92 27.51
CA ASP A 150 21.33 -5.26 27.21
C ASP A 150 22.73 -5.23 26.55
N GLU A 151 23.61 -4.26 26.89
CA GLU A 151 25.06 -4.32 26.59
C GLU A 151 25.92 -4.47 27.86
#